data_636cddef71b33c987d451ea4331070ed
#
_entry.id   636cddef71b33c987d451ea4331070ed
#
_cell.length_a   1.000
_cell.length_b   1.000
_cell.length_c   1.000
_cell.angle_alpha   90.00
_cell.angle_beta   90.00
_cell.angle_gamma   90.00
#
_symmetry.space_group_name_H-M   'P 1'
#
loop_
_entity.id
_entity.type
_entity.pdbx_description
1 polymer ?
#
loop_
_entity_poly.entity_id
_entity_poly.type
_entity_poly.pdbx_seq_one_letter_code
_entity_poly.pdbx_strand_id
1 'polypeptide(L)'
;MLLQFNAYLIVKGEHRMNALKKCACVLGAAALLFTAGCGGEKKAPAQGETKIPVTVSFNAMKELTETIGGDKVAVKVMVPEGTEPHEFDPKAEDLVHMKESKVFVYNGLGMEKWAEKAVKAAGSDKLVIVEAAAKVKPIEITDEEEREEHGDHDPHAWLGLTTAVQEAEMIRDGLIQASPENKDYFNKNFETFAKEMKALQEKYKAAFDKAERKEFVTGHAAFGYLCRDMGLSQESVEDVFASGEPSAKKMKELIDFCKEHKVKTIFTEDMVSPALSETLAREAGASTEVIDTMEGESEKPDMTFLKRMEENLKKIEASLK
;
A
#
# COMPACT_ATOMS: atom_id res chain seq x y z
N MET A 1 -27.40 54.72 1.91
CA MET A 1 -26.68 55.52 0.91
C MET A 1 -26.20 54.55 -0.14
N LEU A 2 -27.04 54.28 -1.10
CA LEU A 2 -26.96 54.58 -2.52
C LEU A 2 -25.91 53.73 -3.23
N LEU A 3 -26.33 52.66 -3.98
CA LEU A 3 -26.72 52.69 -5.41
C LEU A 3 -25.51 53.03 -6.31
N GLN A 4 -25.15 52.28 -7.36
CA GLN A 4 -25.82 51.92 -8.62
C GLN A 4 -24.89 51.02 -9.43
N PHE A 5 -25.36 49.90 -10.04
CA PHE A 5 -25.75 49.80 -11.45
C PHE A 5 -24.64 50.06 -12.48
N ASN A 6 -24.28 49.03 -13.26
CA ASN A 6 -24.60 49.06 -14.69
C ASN A 6 -24.40 47.69 -15.39
N ALA A 7 -25.47 47.27 -16.01
CA ALA A 7 -25.52 46.28 -17.09
C ALA A 7 -25.33 47.04 -18.41
N TYR A 8 -24.90 46.38 -19.44
CA TYR A 8 -25.04 46.64 -20.91
C TYR A 8 -23.91 45.86 -21.61
N LEU A 9 -24.03 45.12 -22.63
CA LEU A 9 -24.91 45.13 -23.81
C LEU A 9 -24.86 43.79 -24.53
N ILE A 10 -26.06 43.38 -24.95
CA ILE A 10 -26.30 42.38 -25.98
C ILE A 10 -26.20 43.09 -27.33
N VAL A 11 -25.48 42.54 -28.30
CA VAL A 11 -25.72 42.86 -29.72
C VAL A 11 -25.72 41.59 -30.56
N LYS A 12 -26.84 41.39 -31.19
CA LYS A 12 -27.20 40.46 -32.27
C LYS A 12 -26.33 40.63 -33.50
N GLY A 13 -26.20 39.55 -34.25
CA GLY A 13 -25.74 39.56 -35.63
C GLY A 13 -26.14 38.27 -36.36
N GLU A 14 -27.41 38.17 -36.74
CA GLU A 14 -27.91 37.22 -37.75
C GLU A 14 -27.56 37.68 -39.17
N HIS A 15 -27.63 36.71 -40.08
CA HIS A 15 -27.61 36.75 -41.57
C HIS A 15 -26.27 36.37 -42.21
N ARG A 16 -26.23 35.28 -42.96
CA ARG A 16 -26.93 35.02 -44.26
C ARG A 16 -26.83 33.58 -44.70
N MET A 17 -27.98 33.00 -45.00
CA MET A 17 -28.18 31.87 -45.90
C MET A 17 -28.15 32.33 -47.36
N ASN A 18 -27.60 31.50 -48.26
CA ASN A 18 -28.03 31.24 -49.64
C ASN A 18 -27.05 30.25 -50.28
N ALA A 19 -27.40 29.02 -50.57
CA ALA A 19 -28.22 28.48 -51.65
C ALA A 19 -27.50 28.51 -53.02
N LEU A 20 -27.24 27.32 -53.54
CA LEU A 20 -27.45 26.87 -54.93
C LEU A 20 -26.93 25.43 -55.03
N LYS A 21 -27.71 24.44 -55.05
CA LYS A 21 -28.55 23.80 -56.09
C LYS A 21 -27.80 23.43 -57.37
N LYS A 22 -27.72 22.12 -57.56
CA LYS A 22 -28.07 21.35 -58.76
C LYS A 22 -26.97 20.71 -59.64
N CYS A 23 -27.27 19.46 -59.93
CA CYS A 23 -27.07 18.67 -61.13
C CYS A 23 -25.77 17.87 -61.19
N ALA A 24 -25.68 16.65 -61.65
CA ALA A 24 -26.68 15.71 -62.21
C ALA A 24 -26.07 14.31 -62.24
N CYS A 25 -26.93 13.33 -62.32
CA CYS A 25 -26.65 11.91 -62.63
C CYS A 25 -25.90 11.71 -63.95
N VAL A 26 -25.02 10.72 -64.03
CA VAL A 26 -24.93 9.81 -65.20
C VAL A 26 -24.39 8.45 -64.76
N LEU A 27 -25.11 7.43 -65.21
CA LEU A 27 -24.86 5.99 -65.14
C LEU A 27 -23.53 5.56 -65.80
N GLY A 28 -22.94 4.53 -65.25
CA GLY A 28 -21.93 3.74 -65.92
C GLY A 28 -21.77 2.37 -65.28
N ALA A 29 -22.29 1.36 -65.91
CA ALA A 29 -22.33 -0.03 -65.51
C ALA A 29 -21.04 -0.80 -65.78
N ALA A 30 -20.81 -1.79 -64.89
CA ALA A 30 -20.14 -3.07 -65.14
C ALA A 30 -18.62 -3.11 -65.45
N ALA A 31 -17.92 -3.71 -64.47
CA ALA A 31 -16.93 -4.75 -64.74
C ALA A 31 -16.68 -5.58 -63.45
N LEU A 32 -17.24 -6.78 -63.45
CA LEU A 32 -16.83 -7.86 -62.53
C LEU A 32 -15.43 -8.33 -62.90
N LEU A 33 -14.49 -8.16 -62.03
CA LEU A 33 -13.24 -8.91 -62.06
C LEU A 33 -13.02 -9.53 -60.65
N PHE A 34 -13.19 -10.85 -60.64
CA PHE A 34 -12.75 -11.72 -59.55
C PHE A 34 -11.25 -11.57 -59.31
N THR A 35 -10.88 -11.08 -58.13
CA THR A 35 -9.56 -11.38 -57.57
C THR A 35 -9.78 -12.06 -56.23
N ALA A 36 -9.51 -13.37 -56.22
CA ALA A 36 -9.33 -14.11 -55.00
C ALA A 36 -8.13 -13.51 -54.21
N GLY A 37 -8.39 -12.66 -53.24
CA GLY A 37 -7.41 -12.13 -52.31
C GLY A 37 -7.69 -12.74 -50.93
N CYS A 38 -6.72 -13.46 -50.42
CA CYS A 38 -6.69 -14.04 -49.05
C CYS A 38 -7.34 -13.11 -48.02
N GLY A 39 -8.40 -13.61 -47.39
CA GLY A 39 -8.99 -12.99 -46.23
C GLY A 39 -8.04 -13.03 -45.06
N GLY A 40 -7.31 -11.94 -44.86
CA GLY A 40 -6.76 -11.61 -43.57
C GLY A 40 -7.91 -11.14 -42.71
N GLU A 41 -8.42 -11.97 -41.80
CA GLU A 41 -9.26 -11.52 -40.70
C GLU A 41 -8.51 -10.37 -40.03
N LYS A 42 -9.00 -9.16 -40.22
CA LYS A 42 -8.67 -8.07 -39.31
C LYS A 42 -9.26 -8.49 -37.94
N LYS A 43 -8.40 -9.08 -37.08
CA LYS A 43 -8.73 -9.17 -35.66
C LYS A 43 -9.18 -7.78 -35.24
N ALA A 44 -10.42 -7.69 -34.78
CA ALA A 44 -10.89 -6.51 -34.04
C ALA A 44 -9.83 -6.20 -32.96
N PRO A 45 -9.57 -4.93 -32.65
CA PRO A 45 -8.69 -4.61 -31.55
C PRO A 45 -9.23 -5.37 -30.34
N ALA A 46 -8.34 -6.14 -29.69
CA ALA A 46 -8.68 -6.87 -28.49
C ALA A 46 -9.36 -5.87 -27.54
N GLN A 47 -10.60 -6.14 -27.15
CA GLN A 47 -11.23 -5.41 -26.05
C GLN A 47 -10.26 -5.53 -24.89
N GLY A 48 -9.76 -4.41 -24.39
CA GLY A 48 -8.83 -4.40 -23.26
C GLY A 48 -9.48 -5.24 -22.15
N GLU A 49 -8.76 -6.26 -21.69
CA GLU A 49 -9.25 -7.11 -20.60
C GLU A 49 -9.67 -6.21 -19.44
N THR A 50 -10.91 -6.39 -18.99
CA THR A 50 -11.45 -5.58 -17.91
C THR A 50 -10.70 -5.95 -16.63
N LYS A 51 -9.96 -5.00 -16.07
CA LYS A 51 -9.22 -5.21 -14.81
C LYS A 51 -10.18 -5.56 -13.68
N ILE A 52 -9.72 -6.39 -12.76
CA ILE A 52 -10.43 -6.75 -11.54
C ILE A 52 -10.43 -5.53 -10.61
N PRO A 53 -11.58 -4.94 -10.26
CA PRO A 53 -11.63 -3.87 -9.29
C PRO A 53 -11.35 -4.45 -7.89
N VAL A 54 -10.32 -3.93 -7.23
CA VAL A 54 -9.90 -4.32 -5.89
C VAL A 54 -9.90 -3.08 -4.99
N THR A 55 -10.54 -3.18 -3.83
CA THR A 55 -10.36 -2.19 -2.75
C THR A 55 -9.43 -2.77 -1.71
N VAL A 56 -8.51 -1.96 -1.23
CA VAL A 56 -7.57 -2.33 -0.16
C VAL A 56 -7.63 -1.33 0.98
N SER A 57 -7.23 -1.73 2.17
CA SER A 57 -7.25 -0.85 3.34
C SER A 57 -6.23 0.28 3.22
N PHE A 58 -4.95 -0.01 3.16
CA PHE A 58 -3.87 0.98 3.12
C PHE A 58 -2.75 0.59 2.14
N ASN A 59 -1.69 1.38 2.07
CA ASN A 59 -0.71 1.30 0.99
C ASN A 59 0.06 -0.02 0.91
N ALA A 60 0.49 -0.63 2.03
CA ALA A 60 1.19 -1.92 1.94
C ALA A 60 0.32 -3.00 1.27
N MET A 61 -0.98 -3.03 1.58
CA MET A 61 -1.95 -3.94 0.93
C MET A 61 -2.11 -3.62 -0.57
N LYS A 62 -2.05 -2.32 -0.96
CA LYS A 62 -2.01 -1.91 -2.37
C LYS A 62 -0.79 -2.48 -3.08
N GLU A 63 0.40 -2.23 -2.55
CA GLU A 63 1.65 -2.65 -3.19
C GLU A 63 1.76 -4.17 -3.31
N LEU A 64 1.36 -4.93 -2.30
CA LEU A 64 1.29 -6.40 -2.37
C LEU A 64 0.26 -6.86 -3.40
N THR A 65 -0.94 -6.25 -3.42
CA THR A 65 -1.99 -6.59 -4.39
C THR A 65 -1.55 -6.28 -5.83
N GLU A 66 -0.92 -5.14 -6.06
CA GLU A 66 -0.39 -4.77 -7.39
C GLU A 66 0.78 -5.65 -7.80
N THR A 67 1.64 -6.06 -6.87
CA THR A 67 2.75 -6.99 -7.13
C THR A 67 2.22 -8.35 -7.62
N ILE A 68 1.17 -8.87 -7.02
CA ILE A 68 0.58 -10.16 -7.40
C ILE A 68 -0.36 -10.02 -8.59
N GLY A 69 -1.21 -9.00 -8.59
CA GLY A 69 -2.26 -8.78 -9.58
C GLY A 69 -1.76 -8.20 -10.91
N GLY A 70 -0.69 -7.42 -10.89
CA GLY A 70 -0.08 -6.78 -12.06
C GLY A 70 -1.08 -5.97 -12.87
N ASP A 71 -1.08 -6.17 -14.19
CA ASP A 71 -1.97 -5.48 -15.12
C ASP A 71 -3.43 -5.97 -15.09
N LYS A 72 -3.73 -7.04 -14.34
CA LYS A 72 -5.07 -7.63 -14.22
C LYS A 72 -5.93 -6.97 -13.13
N VAL A 73 -5.36 -6.16 -12.26
CA VAL A 73 -6.08 -5.49 -11.17
C VAL A 73 -6.16 -3.97 -11.36
N ALA A 74 -7.20 -3.37 -10.79
CA ALA A 74 -7.33 -1.93 -10.61
C ALA A 74 -7.56 -1.70 -9.11
N VAL A 75 -6.52 -1.27 -8.41
CA VAL A 75 -6.52 -1.16 -6.96
C VAL A 75 -6.92 0.25 -6.53
N LYS A 76 -7.78 0.33 -5.52
CA LYS A 76 -8.17 1.56 -4.83
C LYS A 76 -7.91 1.41 -3.34
N VAL A 77 -7.23 2.38 -2.76
CA VAL A 77 -6.94 2.45 -1.32
C VAL A 77 -8.08 3.16 -0.60
N MET A 78 -8.44 2.69 0.61
CA MET A 78 -9.44 3.33 1.47
C MET A 78 -8.82 4.42 2.34
N VAL A 79 -7.70 4.14 2.99
CA VAL A 79 -6.98 5.13 3.81
C VAL A 79 -6.37 6.19 2.91
N PRO A 80 -6.77 7.47 3.01
CA PRO A 80 -6.21 8.54 2.19
C PRO A 80 -4.72 8.74 2.48
N GLU A 81 -3.98 9.19 1.45
CA GLU A 81 -2.59 9.59 1.62
C GLU A 81 -2.41 10.62 2.75
N GLY A 82 -1.38 10.44 3.56
CA GLY A 82 -1.10 11.30 4.70
C GLY A 82 -2.01 11.07 5.92
N THR A 83 -2.85 10.04 5.89
CA THR A 83 -3.68 9.63 7.04
C THR A 83 -3.03 8.43 7.71
N GLU A 84 -2.92 8.48 9.03
CA GLU A 84 -2.41 7.39 9.85
C GLU A 84 -3.41 6.21 9.83
N PRO A 85 -3.01 4.99 9.37
CA PRO A 85 -3.95 3.89 9.17
C PRO A 85 -4.57 3.32 10.44
N HIS A 86 -3.86 3.33 11.56
CA HIS A 86 -4.34 2.80 12.85
C HIS A 86 -5.56 3.58 13.39
N GLU A 87 -5.65 4.89 13.07
CA GLU A 87 -6.73 5.78 13.52
C GLU A 87 -7.82 6.00 12.46
N PHE A 88 -7.68 5.40 11.28
CA PHE A 88 -8.64 5.61 10.18
C PHE A 88 -10.00 4.98 10.50
N ASP A 89 -11.07 5.72 10.15
CA ASP A 89 -12.46 5.22 10.16
C ASP A 89 -13.15 5.54 8.81
N PRO A 90 -13.68 4.54 8.10
CA PRO A 90 -14.18 4.71 6.74
C PRO A 90 -15.46 5.54 6.71
N LYS A 91 -15.58 6.39 5.68
CA LYS A 91 -16.77 7.17 5.38
C LYS A 91 -17.73 6.38 4.48
N ALA A 92 -18.94 6.90 4.33
CA ALA A 92 -19.96 6.27 3.48
C ALA A 92 -19.51 6.06 2.02
N GLU A 93 -18.71 6.97 1.49
CA GLU A 93 -18.17 6.86 0.12
C GLU A 93 -17.19 5.69 -0.05
N ASP A 94 -16.40 5.39 0.98
CA ASP A 94 -15.45 4.26 0.99
C ASP A 94 -16.20 2.93 0.91
N LEU A 95 -17.33 2.83 1.62
CA LEU A 95 -18.20 1.64 1.58
C LEU A 95 -18.83 1.43 0.21
N VAL A 96 -19.16 2.51 -0.52
CA VAL A 96 -19.65 2.41 -1.90
C VAL A 96 -18.59 1.79 -2.81
N HIS A 97 -17.35 2.24 -2.71
CA HIS A 97 -16.25 1.70 -3.50
C HIS A 97 -15.96 0.22 -3.18
N MET A 98 -15.98 -0.12 -1.89
CA MET A 98 -15.85 -1.52 -1.47
C MET A 98 -16.95 -2.39 -2.09
N LYS A 99 -18.19 -1.93 -2.09
CA LYS A 99 -19.34 -2.65 -2.68
C LYS A 99 -19.21 -2.86 -4.19
N GLU A 100 -18.59 -1.93 -4.91
CA GLU A 100 -18.36 -2.00 -6.36
C GLU A 100 -17.17 -2.90 -6.73
N SER A 101 -16.33 -3.26 -5.77
CA SER A 101 -15.16 -4.11 -5.96
C SER A 101 -15.51 -5.58 -6.04
N LYS A 102 -14.64 -6.37 -6.66
CA LYS A 102 -14.69 -7.84 -6.64
C LYS A 102 -13.91 -8.43 -5.46
N VAL A 103 -12.87 -7.73 -5.01
CA VAL A 103 -12.02 -8.15 -3.90
C VAL A 103 -11.86 -6.99 -2.94
N PHE A 104 -11.92 -7.26 -1.65
CA PHE A 104 -11.49 -6.37 -0.59
C PHE A 104 -10.34 -7.02 0.16
N VAL A 105 -9.20 -6.32 0.25
CA VAL A 105 -8.01 -6.78 0.97
C VAL A 105 -7.75 -5.87 2.16
N TYR A 106 -7.57 -6.45 3.32
CA TYR A 106 -7.15 -5.76 4.52
C TYR A 106 -6.10 -6.60 5.26
N ASN A 107 -5.32 -5.97 6.13
CA ASN A 107 -4.25 -6.65 6.84
C ASN A 107 -4.78 -7.65 7.86
N GLY A 108 -5.63 -7.21 8.78
CA GLY A 108 -6.05 -7.98 9.95
C GLY A 108 -5.17 -7.69 11.18
N LEU A 109 -5.15 -8.62 12.15
CA LEU A 109 -4.40 -8.50 13.41
C LEU A 109 -4.68 -7.23 14.22
N GLY A 110 -5.86 -6.63 14.04
CA GLY A 110 -6.27 -5.41 14.75
C GLY A 110 -5.95 -4.09 14.04
N MET A 111 -5.25 -4.12 12.89
CA MET A 111 -4.95 -2.92 12.11
C MET A 111 -6.22 -2.17 11.72
N GLU A 112 -7.20 -2.87 11.16
CA GLU A 112 -8.45 -2.30 10.71
C GLU A 112 -9.62 -2.73 11.62
N LYS A 113 -9.77 -2.10 12.77
CA LYS A 113 -10.90 -2.36 13.71
C LYS A 113 -12.28 -2.16 13.07
N TRP A 114 -12.35 -1.41 11.98
CA TRP A 114 -13.55 -1.11 11.22
C TRP A 114 -13.90 -2.16 10.15
N ALA A 115 -12.97 -3.04 9.74
CA ALA A 115 -13.12 -3.91 8.57
C ALA A 115 -14.38 -4.78 8.60
N GLU A 116 -14.66 -5.47 9.70
CA GLU A 116 -15.87 -6.30 9.83
C GLU A 116 -17.17 -5.50 9.67
N LYS A 117 -17.22 -4.28 10.24
CA LYS A 117 -18.40 -3.41 10.13
C LYS A 117 -18.57 -2.93 8.69
N ALA A 118 -17.47 -2.57 8.04
CA ALA A 118 -17.45 -2.12 6.65
C ALA A 118 -17.92 -3.24 5.70
N VAL A 119 -17.42 -4.47 5.87
CA VAL A 119 -17.85 -5.64 5.09
C VAL A 119 -19.35 -5.88 5.24
N LYS A 120 -19.86 -5.85 6.48
CA LYS A 120 -21.32 -6.02 6.73
C LYS A 120 -22.13 -4.89 6.09
N ALA A 121 -21.65 -3.65 6.14
CA ALA A 121 -22.33 -2.49 5.57
C ALA A 121 -22.31 -2.48 4.04
N ALA A 122 -21.24 -2.95 3.41
CA ALA A 122 -21.15 -3.10 1.96
C ALA A 122 -22.20 -4.09 1.42
N GLY A 123 -22.55 -5.13 2.20
CA GLY A 123 -23.68 -6.04 1.92
C GLY A 123 -23.59 -6.72 0.55
N SER A 124 -22.40 -7.08 0.10
CA SER A 124 -22.17 -7.73 -1.20
C SER A 124 -21.81 -9.20 -1.02
N ASP A 125 -22.73 -10.10 -1.38
CA ASP A 125 -22.49 -11.55 -1.36
C ASP A 125 -21.45 -12.02 -2.40
N LYS A 126 -21.02 -11.12 -3.29
CA LYS A 126 -20.06 -11.42 -4.36
C LYS A 126 -18.65 -10.89 -4.07
N LEU A 127 -18.48 -10.15 -3.01
CA LEU A 127 -17.19 -9.59 -2.61
C LEU A 127 -16.31 -10.69 -2.03
N VAL A 128 -15.17 -10.93 -2.64
CA VAL A 128 -14.12 -11.79 -2.06
C VAL A 128 -13.39 -10.98 -0.98
N ILE A 129 -13.41 -11.46 0.25
CA ILE A 129 -12.78 -10.80 1.39
C ILE A 129 -11.47 -11.52 1.67
N VAL A 130 -10.39 -10.76 1.74
CA VAL A 130 -9.03 -11.25 2.02
C VAL A 130 -8.49 -10.55 3.25
N GLU A 131 -8.41 -11.28 4.34
CA GLU A 131 -7.59 -10.92 5.49
C GLU A 131 -6.17 -11.43 5.21
N ALA A 132 -5.26 -10.52 4.91
CA ALA A 132 -3.95 -10.87 4.40
C ALA A 132 -3.11 -11.62 5.45
N ALA A 133 -3.14 -11.17 6.70
CA ALA A 133 -2.40 -11.79 7.80
C ALA A 133 -3.09 -13.00 8.44
N ALA A 134 -4.20 -13.53 7.89
CA ALA A 134 -4.98 -14.63 8.51
C ALA A 134 -4.16 -15.92 8.80
N LYS A 135 -3.07 -16.16 8.07
CA LYS A 135 -2.18 -17.30 8.30
C LYS A 135 -0.89 -16.95 9.05
N VAL A 136 -0.69 -15.68 9.36
CA VAL A 136 0.51 -15.22 10.06
C VAL A 136 0.44 -15.68 11.52
N LYS A 137 1.55 -16.23 12.04
CA LYS A 137 1.68 -16.42 13.47
C LYS A 137 1.92 -15.05 14.12
N PRO A 138 0.97 -14.52 14.90
CA PRO A 138 1.09 -13.17 15.43
C PRO A 138 2.22 -13.04 16.45
N ILE A 139 2.64 -11.80 16.69
CA ILE A 139 3.43 -11.38 17.83
C ILE A 139 2.45 -10.84 18.87
N GLU A 140 2.52 -11.36 20.08
CA GLU A 140 1.66 -10.92 21.18
C GLU A 140 2.16 -9.59 21.77
N ILE A 141 1.26 -8.64 21.95
CA ILE A 141 1.53 -7.42 22.71
C ILE A 141 1.60 -7.79 24.17
N THR A 142 2.66 -7.36 24.86
CA THR A 142 2.90 -7.70 26.26
C THR A 142 2.43 -6.64 27.25
N ASP A 143 2.28 -5.40 26.82
CA ASP A 143 1.74 -4.31 27.61
C ASP A 143 0.22 -4.47 27.78
N GLU A 144 -0.28 -4.43 29.02
CA GLU A 144 -1.68 -4.70 29.32
C GLU A 144 -2.58 -3.52 28.92
N GLU A 145 -2.11 -2.28 29.08
CA GLU A 145 -2.84 -1.07 28.71
C GLU A 145 -3.00 -0.98 27.19
N GLU A 146 -1.92 -1.23 26.46
CA GLU A 146 -1.91 -1.28 25.00
C GLU A 146 -2.84 -2.38 24.45
N ARG A 147 -2.84 -3.56 25.07
CA ARG A 147 -3.74 -4.67 24.70
C ARG A 147 -5.22 -4.34 24.91
N GLU A 148 -5.56 -3.67 26.01
CA GLU A 148 -6.95 -3.28 26.29
C GLU A 148 -7.46 -2.25 25.27
N GLU A 149 -6.61 -1.35 24.80
CA GLU A 149 -6.99 -0.30 23.86
C GLU A 149 -6.99 -0.76 22.40
N HIS A 150 -6.01 -1.55 22.01
CA HIS A 150 -5.70 -1.82 20.60
C HIS A 150 -5.86 -3.29 20.19
N GLY A 151 -5.84 -4.24 21.14
CA GLY A 151 -5.93 -5.67 20.86
C GLY A 151 -4.66 -6.42 21.22
N ASP A 152 -4.70 -7.73 21.04
CA ASP A 152 -3.68 -8.64 21.60
C ASP A 152 -2.41 -8.77 20.73
N HIS A 153 -2.41 -8.26 19.48
CA HIS A 153 -1.39 -8.60 18.50
C HIS A 153 -0.78 -7.37 17.81
N ASP A 154 0.53 -7.45 17.56
CA ASP A 154 1.23 -6.55 16.65
C ASP A 154 0.71 -6.74 15.21
N PRO A 155 0.15 -5.69 14.56
CA PRO A 155 -0.43 -5.82 13.24
C PRO A 155 0.59 -5.74 12.09
N HIS A 156 1.85 -5.34 12.31
CA HIS A 156 2.82 -4.96 11.28
C HIS A 156 3.43 -6.16 10.53
N ALA A 157 2.60 -7.14 10.16
CA ALA A 157 3.05 -8.38 9.53
C ALA A 157 3.71 -8.16 8.16
N TRP A 158 3.30 -7.14 7.41
CA TRP A 158 3.89 -6.80 6.11
C TRP A 158 5.36 -6.37 6.17
N LEU A 159 5.86 -5.94 7.34
CA LEU A 159 7.27 -5.57 7.52
C LEU A 159 8.20 -6.76 7.76
N GLY A 160 7.68 -7.94 8.06
CA GLY A 160 8.47 -9.16 8.10
C GLY A 160 8.62 -9.79 6.71
N LEU A 161 9.82 -10.29 6.37
CA LEU A 161 10.05 -10.87 5.04
C LEU A 161 9.28 -12.16 4.83
N THR A 162 9.20 -13.00 5.86
CA THR A 162 8.44 -14.26 5.82
C THR A 162 6.94 -13.99 5.83
N THR A 163 6.49 -13.06 6.65
CA THR A 163 5.06 -12.76 6.82
C THR A 163 4.48 -12.00 5.63
N ALA A 164 5.23 -11.09 5.01
CA ALA A 164 4.81 -10.45 3.76
C ALA A 164 4.60 -11.45 2.62
N VAL A 165 5.38 -12.54 2.57
CA VAL A 165 5.15 -13.64 1.61
C VAL A 165 3.85 -14.38 1.94
N GLN A 166 3.54 -14.60 3.23
CA GLN A 166 2.28 -15.23 3.64
C GLN A 166 1.07 -14.36 3.30
N GLU A 167 1.18 -13.04 3.49
CA GLU A 167 0.15 -12.08 3.08
C GLU A 167 -0.06 -12.06 1.56
N ALA A 168 1.04 -12.02 0.80
CA ALA A 168 0.99 -12.10 -0.66
C ALA A 168 0.35 -13.41 -1.15
N GLU A 169 0.54 -14.54 -0.42
CA GLU A 169 -0.12 -15.81 -0.71
C GLU A 169 -1.63 -15.71 -0.53
N MET A 170 -2.09 -15.11 0.55
CA MET A 170 -3.53 -14.90 0.80
C MET A 170 -4.15 -13.99 -0.25
N ILE A 171 -3.46 -12.91 -0.63
CA ILE A 171 -3.90 -12.00 -1.70
C ILE A 171 -3.98 -12.75 -3.04
N ARG A 172 -2.98 -13.55 -3.40
CA ARG A 172 -3.00 -14.41 -4.60
C ARG A 172 -4.24 -15.30 -4.61
N ASP A 173 -4.51 -15.98 -3.51
CA ASP A 173 -5.64 -16.92 -3.41
C ASP A 173 -6.98 -16.18 -3.59
N GLY A 174 -7.13 -15.00 -3.00
CA GLY A 174 -8.31 -14.15 -3.20
C GLY A 174 -8.47 -13.66 -4.64
N LEU A 175 -7.39 -13.26 -5.30
CA LEU A 175 -7.42 -12.86 -6.71
C LEU A 175 -7.77 -14.04 -7.63
N ILE A 176 -7.28 -15.24 -7.35
CA ILE A 176 -7.64 -16.47 -8.07
C ILE A 176 -9.12 -16.79 -7.89
N GLN A 177 -9.66 -16.64 -6.67
CA GLN A 177 -11.08 -16.83 -6.41
C GLN A 177 -11.94 -15.85 -7.21
N ALA A 178 -11.53 -14.59 -7.32
CA ALA A 178 -12.25 -13.56 -8.07
C ALA A 178 -12.11 -13.68 -9.59
N SER A 179 -11.04 -14.32 -10.08
CA SER A 179 -10.69 -14.48 -11.50
C SER A 179 -9.88 -15.76 -11.74
N PRO A 180 -10.53 -16.92 -11.76
CA PRO A 180 -9.85 -18.21 -11.94
C PRO A 180 -9.10 -18.34 -13.27
N GLU A 181 -9.53 -17.62 -14.30
CA GLU A 181 -8.91 -17.58 -15.62
C GLU A 181 -7.49 -16.98 -15.58
N ASN A 182 -7.17 -16.15 -14.60
CA ASN A 182 -5.87 -15.52 -14.42
C ASN A 182 -4.96 -16.26 -13.40
N LYS A 183 -5.34 -17.46 -12.96
CA LYS A 183 -4.64 -18.23 -11.94
C LYS A 183 -3.14 -18.38 -12.20
N ASP A 184 -2.77 -18.77 -13.41
CA ASP A 184 -1.35 -19.03 -13.74
C ASP A 184 -0.53 -17.73 -13.72
N TYR A 185 -1.14 -16.61 -14.09
CA TYR A 185 -0.52 -15.30 -14.03
C TYR A 185 -0.24 -14.89 -12.59
N PHE A 186 -1.21 -15.00 -11.69
CA PHE A 186 -1.06 -14.66 -10.28
C PHE A 186 -0.08 -15.58 -9.58
N ASN A 187 -0.11 -16.89 -9.86
CA ASN A 187 0.87 -17.84 -9.31
C ASN A 187 2.29 -17.49 -9.72
N LYS A 188 2.52 -17.15 -10.99
CA LYS A 188 3.85 -16.76 -11.49
C LYS A 188 4.38 -15.51 -10.80
N ASN A 189 3.53 -14.49 -10.61
CA ASN A 189 3.91 -13.25 -9.93
C ASN A 189 4.25 -13.53 -8.47
N PHE A 190 3.42 -14.32 -7.79
CA PHE A 190 3.66 -14.74 -6.39
C PHE A 190 4.98 -15.53 -6.25
N GLU A 191 5.23 -16.52 -7.10
CA GLU A 191 6.48 -17.29 -7.08
C GLU A 191 7.72 -16.41 -7.28
N THR A 192 7.60 -15.40 -8.17
CA THR A 192 8.68 -14.43 -8.38
C THR A 192 8.90 -13.59 -7.13
N PHE A 193 7.85 -13.00 -6.56
CA PHE A 193 7.93 -12.21 -5.34
C PHE A 193 8.49 -13.02 -4.16
N ALA A 194 7.98 -14.21 -3.92
CA ALA A 194 8.44 -15.08 -2.83
C ALA A 194 9.92 -15.45 -2.96
N LYS A 195 10.39 -15.71 -4.19
CA LYS A 195 11.80 -15.97 -4.47
C LYS A 195 12.68 -14.74 -4.19
N GLU A 196 12.24 -13.56 -4.60
CA GLU A 196 12.98 -12.31 -4.39
C GLU A 196 13.04 -11.94 -2.91
N MET A 197 11.92 -12.06 -2.17
CA MET A 197 11.88 -11.85 -0.72
C MET A 197 12.80 -12.82 0.03
N LYS A 198 12.81 -14.09 -0.37
CA LYS A 198 13.72 -15.08 0.22
C LYS A 198 15.19 -14.74 -0.05
N ALA A 199 15.54 -14.33 -1.25
CA ALA A 199 16.90 -13.93 -1.58
C ALA A 199 17.35 -12.71 -0.77
N LEU A 200 16.43 -11.75 -0.58
CA LEU A 200 16.65 -10.57 0.24
C LEU A 200 16.89 -10.96 1.71
N GLN A 201 16.05 -11.86 2.24
CA GLN A 201 16.20 -12.39 3.60
C GLN A 201 17.55 -13.08 3.81
N GLU A 202 17.94 -13.99 2.92
CA GLU A 202 19.22 -14.71 3.00
C GLU A 202 20.41 -13.74 2.96
N LYS A 203 20.39 -12.74 2.08
CA LYS A 203 21.43 -11.71 1.94
C LYS A 203 21.63 -10.94 3.25
N TYR A 204 20.55 -10.36 3.78
CA TYR A 204 20.66 -9.50 4.96
C TYR A 204 20.79 -10.27 6.27
N LYS A 205 20.19 -11.45 6.38
CA LYS A 205 20.39 -12.34 7.53
C LYS A 205 21.89 -12.67 7.71
N ALA A 206 22.59 -12.96 6.61
CA ALA A 206 24.03 -13.23 6.65
C ALA A 206 24.88 -11.99 7.07
N ALA A 207 24.41 -10.79 6.76
CA ALA A 207 25.03 -9.55 7.20
C ALA A 207 24.74 -9.28 8.69
N PHE A 208 23.48 -9.39 9.09
CA PHE A 208 23.06 -9.16 10.46
C PHE A 208 23.64 -10.18 11.44
N ASP A 209 23.81 -11.45 11.05
CA ASP A 209 24.46 -12.47 11.90
C ASP A 209 25.90 -12.08 12.30
N LYS A 210 26.59 -11.30 11.46
CA LYS A 210 27.95 -10.81 11.69
C LYS A 210 28.02 -9.47 12.41
N ALA A 211 26.90 -8.75 12.50
CA ALA A 211 26.88 -7.45 13.18
C ALA A 211 27.15 -7.65 14.68
N GLU A 212 27.97 -6.75 15.24
CA GLU A 212 28.28 -6.76 16.68
C GLU A 212 27.07 -6.37 17.53
N ARG A 213 26.26 -5.44 17.01
CA ARG A 213 25.00 -5.02 17.62
C ARG A 213 23.81 -5.64 16.86
N LYS A 214 22.73 -5.85 17.57
CA LYS A 214 21.46 -6.37 17.02
C LYS A 214 20.30 -5.41 17.27
N GLU A 215 20.56 -4.38 18.05
CA GLU A 215 19.55 -3.44 18.52
C GLU A 215 19.52 -2.19 17.63
N PHE A 216 18.33 -1.74 17.27
CA PHE A 216 18.08 -0.45 16.64
C PHE A 216 16.85 0.21 17.26
N VAL A 217 16.69 1.51 17.04
CA VAL A 217 15.64 2.33 17.69
C VAL A 217 14.83 3.05 16.64
N THR A 218 13.48 3.00 16.77
CA THR A 218 12.52 3.58 15.84
C THR A 218 11.53 4.54 16.53
N GLY A 219 10.71 5.22 15.75
CA GLY A 219 9.62 6.06 16.24
C GLY A 219 8.60 5.22 16.99
N HIS A 220 7.96 4.26 16.32
CA HIS A 220 7.06 3.31 16.98
C HIS A 220 7.50 1.85 16.77
N ALA A 221 6.83 0.91 17.44
CA ALA A 221 7.25 -0.49 17.52
C ALA A 221 6.75 -1.34 16.32
N ALA A 222 6.97 -0.89 15.08
CA ALA A 222 6.46 -1.57 13.88
C ALA A 222 7.28 -2.76 13.38
N PHE A 223 8.54 -2.90 13.76
CA PHE A 223 9.46 -3.82 13.10
C PHE A 223 9.63 -5.18 13.79
N GLY A 224 8.69 -5.57 14.65
CA GLY A 224 8.74 -6.82 15.41
C GLY A 224 8.88 -8.07 14.53
N TYR A 225 8.13 -8.16 13.43
CA TYR A 225 8.21 -9.29 12.49
C TYR A 225 9.53 -9.33 11.72
N LEU A 226 10.05 -8.16 11.30
CA LEU A 226 11.37 -8.05 10.69
C LEU A 226 12.46 -8.51 11.68
N CYS A 227 12.39 -8.07 12.92
CA CYS A 227 13.31 -8.48 13.98
C CYS A 227 13.30 -9.99 14.19
N ARG A 228 12.12 -10.60 14.23
CA ARG A 228 11.95 -12.05 14.33
C ARG A 228 12.62 -12.78 13.17
N ASP A 229 12.43 -12.31 11.95
CA ASP A 229 12.99 -12.93 10.75
C ASP A 229 14.52 -12.78 10.66
N MET A 230 15.05 -11.65 11.13
CA MET A 230 16.46 -11.29 10.99
C MET A 230 17.32 -11.54 12.23
N GLY A 231 16.71 -11.90 13.35
CA GLY A 231 17.44 -12.05 14.62
C GLY A 231 17.96 -10.72 15.16
N LEU A 232 17.18 -9.67 15.01
CA LEU A 232 17.41 -8.33 15.52
C LEU A 232 16.49 -8.05 16.72
N SER A 233 16.72 -6.94 17.38
CA SER A 233 15.88 -6.39 18.43
C SER A 233 15.58 -4.93 18.16
N GLN A 234 14.34 -4.53 18.37
CA GLN A 234 13.88 -3.15 18.23
C GLN A 234 13.57 -2.59 19.62
N GLU A 235 13.99 -1.35 19.85
CA GLU A 235 13.45 -0.45 20.85
C GLU A 235 12.71 0.68 20.13
N SER A 236 11.70 1.26 20.76
CA SER A 236 10.89 2.32 20.17
C SER A 236 10.54 3.42 21.16
N VAL A 237 10.30 4.62 20.62
CA VAL A 237 9.87 5.79 21.41
C VAL A 237 8.40 5.62 21.79
N GLU A 238 7.57 5.25 20.83
CA GLU A 238 6.14 5.01 20.97
C GLU A 238 5.83 3.50 20.90
N ASP A 239 4.62 3.13 21.28
CA ASP A 239 4.13 1.76 21.26
C ASP A 239 3.88 1.20 19.84
N VAL A 240 3.23 0.02 19.74
CA VAL A 240 2.94 -0.66 18.47
C VAL A 240 1.96 0.14 17.60
N PHE A 241 1.08 0.94 18.19
CA PHE A 241 0.06 1.70 17.46
C PHE A 241 0.39 3.18 17.31
N ALA A 242 1.65 3.56 17.56
CA ALA A 242 2.10 4.95 17.53
C ALA A 242 1.21 5.87 18.37
N SER A 243 0.64 5.35 19.46
CA SER A 243 -0.28 6.07 20.33
C SER A 243 0.36 6.45 21.65
N GLY A 244 -0.01 7.63 22.13
CA GLY A 244 0.46 8.12 23.42
C GLY A 244 1.86 8.75 23.41
N GLU A 245 2.10 9.63 24.36
CA GLU A 245 3.43 10.19 24.59
C GLU A 245 4.20 9.33 25.60
N PRO A 246 5.47 8.99 25.32
CA PRO A 246 6.27 8.21 26.26
C PRO A 246 6.43 8.98 27.58
N SER A 247 6.33 8.28 28.69
CA SER A 247 6.57 8.88 30.00
C SER A 247 8.03 9.39 30.11
N ALA A 248 8.26 10.38 30.98
CA ALA A 248 9.61 10.86 31.25
C ALA A 248 10.57 9.74 31.72
N LYS A 249 10.02 8.70 32.38
CA LYS A 249 10.76 7.50 32.79
C LYS A 249 11.19 6.68 31.55
N LYS A 250 10.23 6.37 30.64
CA LYS A 250 10.54 5.62 29.41
C LYS A 250 11.54 6.36 28.56
N MET A 251 11.38 7.68 28.39
CA MET A 251 12.36 8.49 27.63
C MET A 251 13.76 8.42 28.24
N LYS A 252 13.87 8.49 29.57
CA LYS A 252 15.18 8.34 30.25
C LYS A 252 15.78 6.96 30.02
N GLU A 253 14.98 5.90 30.14
CA GLU A 253 15.43 4.52 29.90
C GLU A 253 15.95 4.34 28.46
N LEU A 254 15.28 4.92 27.48
CA LEU A 254 15.71 4.91 26.07
C LEU A 254 17.03 5.68 25.87
N ILE A 255 17.19 6.84 26.51
CA ILE A 255 18.45 7.61 26.46
C ILE A 255 19.61 6.79 27.04
N ASP A 256 19.39 6.16 28.20
CA ASP A 256 20.39 5.33 28.84
C ASP A 256 20.73 4.10 27.99
N PHE A 257 19.71 3.44 27.42
CA PHE A 257 19.87 2.33 26.46
C PHE A 257 20.71 2.74 25.24
N CYS A 258 20.35 3.84 24.58
CA CYS A 258 21.09 4.34 23.42
C CYS A 258 22.56 4.59 23.73
N LYS A 259 22.87 5.15 24.90
CA LYS A 259 24.27 5.41 25.36
C LYS A 259 25.01 4.13 25.66
N GLU A 260 24.38 3.18 26.37
CA GLU A 260 24.97 1.89 26.72
C GLU A 260 25.30 1.06 25.49
N HIS A 261 24.35 0.95 24.56
CA HIS A 261 24.48 0.20 23.32
C HIS A 261 25.15 0.98 22.19
N LYS A 262 25.57 2.23 22.45
CA LYS A 262 26.24 3.10 21.45
C LYS A 262 25.42 3.24 20.17
N VAL A 263 24.10 3.39 20.30
CA VAL A 263 23.19 3.63 19.17
C VAL A 263 23.57 4.95 18.51
N LYS A 264 23.84 4.91 17.20
CA LYS A 264 24.26 6.08 16.42
C LYS A 264 23.14 6.68 15.58
N THR A 265 22.10 5.89 15.31
CA THR A 265 20.97 6.28 14.47
C THR A 265 19.68 5.93 15.17
N ILE A 266 18.78 6.90 15.27
CA ILE A 266 17.40 6.72 15.70
C ILE A 266 16.54 6.95 14.48
N PHE A 267 15.71 5.97 14.15
CA PHE A 267 14.85 6.05 12.98
C PHE A 267 13.60 6.86 13.30
N THR A 268 13.27 7.78 12.40
CA THR A 268 11.97 8.47 12.32
C THR A 268 11.14 7.85 11.21
N GLU A 269 9.86 8.13 11.18
CA GLU A 269 8.91 7.56 10.22
C GLU A 269 8.07 8.67 9.59
N ASP A 270 7.59 8.45 8.36
CA ASP A 270 6.90 9.51 7.61
C ASP A 270 5.51 9.84 8.18
N MET A 271 4.85 8.84 8.81
CA MET A 271 3.47 9.00 9.31
C MET A 271 3.40 9.39 10.79
N VAL A 272 4.51 9.34 11.52
CA VAL A 272 4.61 9.64 12.95
C VAL A 272 5.39 10.94 13.16
N SER A 273 5.03 11.73 14.18
CA SER A 273 5.75 12.96 14.49
C SER A 273 7.23 12.69 14.84
N PRO A 274 8.21 13.30 14.16
CA PRO A 274 9.61 13.03 14.44
C PRO A 274 10.11 13.68 15.74
N ALA A 275 9.32 14.53 16.39
CA ALA A 275 9.78 15.40 17.48
C ALA A 275 10.34 14.65 18.68
N LEU A 276 9.75 13.53 19.06
CA LEU A 276 10.20 12.69 20.18
C LEU A 276 11.47 11.94 19.83
N SER A 277 11.54 11.35 18.63
CA SER A 277 12.74 10.66 18.11
C SER A 277 13.92 11.63 17.95
N GLU A 278 13.68 12.85 17.47
CA GLU A 278 14.70 13.91 17.37
C GLU A 278 15.22 14.34 18.76
N THR A 279 14.32 14.40 19.74
CA THR A 279 14.68 14.70 21.13
C THR A 279 15.54 13.58 21.71
N LEU A 280 15.14 12.32 21.53
CA LEU A 280 15.93 11.16 21.96
C LEU A 280 17.30 11.16 21.29
N ALA A 281 17.39 11.41 19.98
CA ALA A 281 18.65 11.46 19.23
C ALA A 281 19.58 12.53 19.79
N ARG A 282 19.08 13.73 20.03
CA ARG A 282 19.86 14.83 20.61
C ARG A 282 20.42 14.50 22.00
N GLU A 283 19.60 13.93 22.87
CA GLU A 283 20.00 13.58 24.24
C GLU A 283 20.95 12.36 24.31
N ALA A 284 20.81 11.44 23.35
CA ALA A 284 21.66 10.27 23.22
C ALA A 284 22.98 10.55 22.47
N GLY A 285 23.07 11.67 21.76
CA GLY A 285 24.19 11.99 20.88
C GLY A 285 24.21 11.19 19.58
N ALA A 286 23.03 10.81 19.09
CA ALA A 286 22.79 10.09 17.85
C ALA A 286 22.29 11.03 16.74
N SER A 287 22.23 10.53 15.50
CA SER A 287 21.56 11.18 14.37
C SER A 287 20.19 10.55 14.12
N THR A 288 19.32 11.25 13.40
CA THR A 288 18.07 10.68 12.88
C THR A 288 18.22 10.27 11.43
N GLU A 289 17.49 9.23 11.03
CA GLU A 289 17.31 8.80 9.65
C GLU A 289 15.88 8.30 9.48
N VAL A 290 15.25 8.57 8.33
CA VAL A 290 13.88 8.09 8.05
C VAL A 290 13.93 6.61 7.71
N ILE A 291 13.05 5.79 8.33
CA ILE A 291 12.75 4.41 7.95
C ILE A 291 11.30 4.34 7.46
N ASP A 292 11.00 3.41 6.59
CA ASP A 292 9.75 3.35 5.86
C ASP A 292 8.86 2.22 6.41
N THR A 293 7.73 2.56 7.03
CA THR A 293 6.73 1.60 7.50
C THR A 293 5.81 1.09 6.39
N MET A 294 5.90 1.65 5.19
CA MET A 294 5.07 1.30 4.02
C MET A 294 3.56 1.54 4.22
N GLU A 295 3.18 2.25 5.24
CA GLU A 295 1.77 2.61 5.52
C GLU A 295 1.27 3.65 4.53
N GLY A 296 2.12 4.63 4.18
CA GLY A 296 1.88 5.63 3.15
C GLY A 296 2.52 5.30 1.80
N GLU A 297 2.16 6.06 0.77
CA GLU A 297 2.80 5.98 -0.55
C GLU A 297 4.24 6.47 -0.49
N SER A 298 5.11 5.88 -1.31
CA SER A 298 6.50 6.35 -1.39
C SER A 298 6.57 7.68 -2.13
N GLU A 299 7.26 8.66 -1.55
CA GLU A 299 7.57 9.93 -2.23
C GLU A 299 8.49 9.76 -3.45
N LYS A 300 9.25 8.66 -3.50
CA LYS A 300 10.16 8.37 -4.61
C LYS A 300 9.42 7.62 -5.71
N PRO A 301 9.53 8.07 -6.98
CA PRO A 301 8.93 7.35 -8.11
C PRO A 301 9.56 5.96 -8.28
N ASP A 302 8.78 5.04 -8.85
CA ASP A 302 9.22 3.67 -9.19
C ASP A 302 9.69 2.80 -8.00
N MET A 303 9.31 3.15 -6.77
CA MET A 303 9.49 2.30 -5.62
C MET A 303 8.44 1.18 -5.65
N THR A 304 8.90 -0.02 -5.39
CA THR A 304 8.05 -1.21 -5.20
C THR A 304 8.21 -1.71 -3.79
N PHE A 305 7.26 -2.49 -3.30
CA PHE A 305 7.34 -3.12 -1.99
C PHE A 305 8.73 -3.74 -1.71
N LEU A 306 9.27 -4.52 -2.64
CA LEU A 306 10.58 -5.16 -2.51
C LEU A 306 11.72 -4.13 -2.38
N LYS A 307 11.70 -3.05 -3.15
CA LYS A 307 12.73 -2.02 -3.09
C LYS A 307 12.67 -1.23 -1.78
N ARG A 308 11.46 -0.91 -1.30
CA ARG A 308 11.25 -0.25 -0.01
C ARG A 308 11.78 -1.13 1.13
N MET A 309 11.44 -2.42 1.12
CA MET A 309 11.97 -3.40 2.08
C MET A 309 13.50 -3.46 2.03
N GLU A 310 14.10 -3.53 0.84
CA GLU A 310 15.58 -3.56 0.72
C GLU A 310 16.22 -2.26 1.22
N GLU A 311 15.61 -1.09 1.01
CA GLU A 311 16.11 0.18 1.55
C GLU A 311 16.07 0.19 3.08
N ASN A 312 15.00 -0.30 3.71
CA ASN A 312 14.92 -0.44 5.16
C ASN A 312 16.05 -1.34 5.69
N LEU A 313 16.25 -2.50 5.08
CA LEU A 313 17.31 -3.43 5.49
C LEU A 313 18.71 -2.82 5.35
N LYS A 314 18.97 -2.03 4.31
CA LYS A 314 20.23 -1.29 4.12
C LYS A 314 20.47 -0.27 5.23
N LYS A 315 19.43 0.51 5.57
CA LYS A 315 19.49 1.53 6.62
C LYS A 315 19.75 0.88 7.99
N ILE A 316 19.00 -0.19 8.30
CA ILE A 316 19.22 -0.94 9.54
C ILE A 316 20.64 -1.52 9.58
N GLU A 317 21.12 -2.15 8.50
CA GLU A 317 22.50 -2.66 8.44
C GLU A 317 23.54 -1.56 8.68
N ALA A 318 23.34 -0.38 8.10
CA ALA A 318 24.24 0.76 8.29
C ALA A 318 24.23 1.26 9.74
N SER A 319 23.09 1.29 10.40
CA SER A 319 22.92 1.76 11.78
C SER A 319 23.60 0.84 12.81
N LEU A 320 23.80 -0.43 12.48
CA LEU A 320 24.41 -1.44 13.36
C LEU A 320 25.96 -1.44 13.34
N LYS A 321 26.58 -0.62 12.48
CA LYS A 321 28.06 -0.44 12.36
C LYS A 321 28.54 0.69 13.31
#